data_e7f0be0bdbd342e3e68989419b16c9ad
#
_entry.id   e7f0be0bdbd342e3e68989419b16c9ad
#
_cell.length_a   1.000
_cell.length_b   1.000
_cell.length_c   1.000
_cell.angle_alpha   90.00
_cell.angle_beta   90.00
_cell.angle_gamma   90.00
#
_symmetry.space_group_name_H-M   'P 1'
#
loop_
_entity.id
_entity.type
_entity.pdbx_description
1 polymer ?
#
loop_
_entity_poly.entity_id
_entity_poly.type
_entity_poly.pdbx_seq_one_letter_code
_entity_poly.pdbx_strand_id
1 'polypeptide(L)' 'MTNLQISEEVLAAYLRGELNAAEAAAVEAWYDASAANRKLLGEVYYILYVNDRINDTAGIDVER' A
#
# COMPACT_ATOMS: atom_id res chain seq x y z
N MET A 1 19.16 -11.78 -11.84
CA MET A 1 18.76 -10.80 -11.47
C MET A 1 17.37 -10.74 -11.28
N THR A 2 16.94 -10.20 -10.36
CA THR A 2 15.62 -10.23 -10.00
C THR A 2 15.05 -8.89 -10.08
N ASN A 3 13.95 -8.78 -10.73
CA ASN A 3 13.27 -7.55 -10.75
C ASN A 3 12.12 -7.68 -9.83
N LEU A 4 12.10 -6.91 -8.78
CA LEU A 4 10.93 -6.84 -7.93
C LEU A 4 9.84 -6.13 -8.69
N GLN A 5 8.76 -6.83 -8.95
CA GLN A 5 7.68 -6.23 -9.67
C GLN A 5 6.79 -5.50 -8.70
N ILE A 6 6.63 -4.21 -8.88
CA ILE A 6 5.83 -3.41 -7.97
C ILE A 6 4.37 -3.61 -8.31
N SER A 7 3.66 -4.24 -7.40
CA SER A 7 2.23 -4.50 -7.56
C SER A 7 1.52 -4.08 -6.29
N GLU A 8 0.21 -4.16 -6.29
CA GLU A 8 -0.54 -3.81 -5.10
C GLU A 8 -0.16 -4.69 -3.93
N GLU A 9 0.12 -5.96 -4.19
CA GLU A 9 0.54 -6.83 -3.11
C GLU A 9 1.87 -6.40 -2.51
N VAL A 10 2.80 -6.00 -3.38
CA VAL A 10 4.09 -5.55 -2.89
C VAL A 10 3.94 -4.26 -2.10
N LEU A 11 3.12 -3.34 -2.59
CA LEU A 11 2.92 -2.09 -1.88
C LEU A 11 2.23 -2.33 -0.54
N ALA A 12 1.27 -3.24 -0.50
CA ALA A 12 0.62 -3.58 0.75
C ALA A 12 1.61 -4.16 1.75
N ALA A 13 2.49 -5.04 1.27
CA ALA A 13 3.50 -5.62 2.14
C ALA A 13 4.46 -4.54 2.64
N TYR A 14 4.82 -3.61 1.77
CA TYR A 14 5.68 -2.51 2.18
C TYR A 14 5.04 -1.71 3.31
N LEU A 15 3.76 -1.39 3.15
CA LEU A 15 3.07 -0.58 4.16
C LEU A 15 2.93 -1.33 5.48
N ARG A 16 2.85 -2.65 5.42
CA ARG A 16 2.78 -3.44 6.64
C ARG A 16 4.13 -3.75 7.25
N GLY A 17 5.21 -3.34 6.57
CA GLY A 17 6.56 -3.59 7.07
C GLY A 17 7.01 -5.01 6.87
N GLU A 18 6.49 -5.68 5.87
CA GLU A 18 6.81 -7.08 5.64
C GLU A 18 7.93 -7.32 4.65
N LEU A 19 8.40 -6.27 3.97
CA LEU A 19 9.46 -6.42 3.00
C LEU A 19 10.82 -6.35 3.67
N ASN A 20 11.80 -7.06 3.09
CA ASN A 20 13.16 -6.92 3.58
C ASN A 20 13.75 -5.60 3.08
N ALA A 21 14.97 -5.31 3.51
CA ALA A 21 15.56 -4.01 3.22
C ALA A 21 15.74 -3.77 1.73
N ALA A 22 16.13 -4.81 0.99
CA ALA A 22 16.33 -4.65 -0.45
C ALA A 22 15.01 -4.39 -1.15
N GLU A 23 13.98 -5.11 -0.75
CA GLU A 23 12.67 -4.94 -1.36
C GLU A 23 12.08 -3.57 -1.01
N ALA A 24 12.23 -3.16 0.23
CA ALA A 24 11.74 -1.85 0.63
C ALA A 24 12.45 -0.75 -0.12
N ALA A 25 13.77 -0.90 -0.33
CA ALA A 25 14.49 0.10 -1.10
C ALA A 25 14.00 0.17 -2.54
N ALA A 26 13.62 -0.97 -3.11
CA ALA A 26 13.09 -0.98 -4.46
C ALA A 26 11.76 -0.23 -4.53
N VAL A 27 10.92 -0.42 -3.53
CA VAL A 27 9.66 0.31 -3.49
C VAL A 27 9.91 1.80 -3.33
N GLU A 28 10.87 2.17 -2.51
CA GLU A 28 11.16 3.58 -2.29
C GLU A 28 11.72 4.24 -3.55
N ALA A 29 12.56 3.52 -4.30
CA ALA A 29 13.05 4.04 -5.56
C ALA A 29 11.91 4.20 -6.56
N TRP A 30 11.03 3.23 -6.60
CA TRP A 30 9.86 3.29 -7.47
C TRP A 30 8.98 4.48 -7.09
N TYR A 31 8.79 4.70 -5.81
CA TYR A 31 7.98 5.81 -5.31
C TYR A 31 8.58 7.14 -5.76
N ASP A 32 9.90 7.26 -5.70
CA ASP A 32 10.55 8.50 -6.08
C ASP A 32 10.57 8.70 -7.59
N ALA A 33 10.33 7.66 -8.35
CA ALA A 33 10.51 7.73 -9.80
C ALA A 33 9.45 8.57 -10.50
N SER A 34 8.23 8.64 -9.94
CA SER A 34 7.21 9.44 -10.60
C SER A 34 6.11 9.80 -9.62
N ALA A 35 5.44 10.90 -9.94
CA ALA A 35 4.30 11.34 -9.13
C ALA A 35 3.16 10.35 -9.22
N ALA A 36 2.99 9.73 -10.38
CA ALA A 36 1.94 8.72 -10.54
C ALA A 36 2.18 7.55 -9.60
N ASN A 37 3.44 7.17 -9.40
CA ASN A 37 3.77 6.09 -8.49
C ASN A 37 3.43 6.47 -7.05
N ARG A 38 3.71 7.70 -6.69
CA ARG A 38 3.39 8.17 -5.34
C ARG A 38 1.90 8.17 -5.11
N LYS A 39 1.14 8.53 -6.13
CA LYS A 39 -0.30 8.52 -6.00
C LYS A 39 -0.82 7.10 -5.84
N LEU A 40 -0.24 6.17 -6.58
CA LEU A 40 -0.67 4.80 -6.49
C LEU A 40 -0.43 4.23 -5.09
N LEU A 41 0.73 4.51 -4.51
CA LEU A 41 0.99 4.04 -3.16
C LEU A 41 0.00 4.65 -2.19
N GLY A 42 -0.33 5.92 -2.36
CA GLY A 42 -1.33 6.55 -1.51
C GLY A 42 -2.70 5.90 -1.64
N GLU A 43 -3.05 5.46 -2.83
CA GLU A 43 -4.32 4.77 -3.04
C GLU A 43 -4.34 3.42 -2.34
N VAL A 44 -3.22 2.69 -2.40
CA VAL A 44 -3.14 1.43 -1.71
C VAL A 44 -3.24 1.64 -0.20
N TYR A 45 -2.55 2.66 0.30
CA TYR A 45 -2.63 2.98 1.72
C TYR A 45 -4.06 3.28 2.12
N TYR A 46 -4.75 4.06 1.32
CA TYR A 46 -6.13 4.41 1.60
C TYR A 46 -7.00 3.15 1.68
N ILE A 47 -6.84 2.26 0.72
CA ILE A 47 -7.65 1.05 0.68
C ILE A 47 -7.38 0.19 1.91
N LEU A 48 -6.13 0.06 2.28
CA LEU A 48 -5.78 -0.84 3.37
C LEU A 48 -6.14 -0.30 4.74
N TYR A 49 -5.99 0.98 4.92
CA TYR A 49 -6.08 1.53 6.27
C TYR A 49 -7.25 2.46 6.48
N VAL A 50 -7.67 3.15 5.46
CA VAL A 50 -8.75 4.11 5.60
C VAL A 50 -10.07 3.51 5.17
N ASN A 51 -10.08 2.92 3.99
CA ASN A 51 -11.31 2.34 3.48
C ASN A 51 -11.79 1.18 4.35
N ASP A 52 -10.85 0.37 4.79
CA ASP A 52 -11.17 -0.76 5.64
C ASP A 52 -11.77 -0.27 6.95
N ARG A 53 -11.20 0.78 7.51
CA ARG A 53 -11.69 1.35 8.74
C ARG A 53 -13.07 1.95 8.56
N ILE A 54 -13.31 2.57 7.43
CA ILE A 54 -14.62 3.13 7.13
C ILE A 54 -15.65 2.03 7.00
N ASN A 55 -15.28 0.94 6.37
CA ASN A 55 -16.19 -0.19 6.24
C ASN A 55 -16.56 -0.75 7.59
N ASP A 56 -15.60 -0.84 8.48
CA ASP A 56 -15.83 -1.29 9.81
C ASP A 56 -16.85 -0.41 10.50
N THR A 57 -16.65 0.86 10.40
CA THR A 57 -17.54 1.83 11.03
C THR A 57 -18.93 1.75 10.44
N ALA A 58 -18.99 1.64 9.13
CA ALA A 58 -20.29 1.55 8.47
C ALA A 58 -21.03 0.29 8.90
N GLY A 59 -20.30 -0.80 9.05
CA GLY A 59 -20.91 -2.02 9.49
C GLY A 59 -21.49 -1.88 10.88
N ILE A 60 -20.78 -1.21 11.75
CA ILE A 60 -21.25 -1.00 13.09
C ILE A 60 -22.49 -0.13 13.08
N ASP A 61 -22.46 0.91 12.30
CA ASP A 61 -23.60 1.79 12.19
C ASP A 61 -24.82 1.06 11.70
N VAL A 62 -24.63 0.22 10.75
CA VAL A 62 -25.75 -0.48 10.16
C VAL A 62 -26.43 -1.34 11.16
N GLU A 63 -25.70 -1.82 12.11
CA GLU A 63 -26.29 -2.68 13.07
C GLU A 63 -27.23 -1.98 14.01
N ARG A 64 -27.08 -0.70 14.06
CA ARG A 64 -28.00 0.00 14.90
C ARG A 64 -29.23 0.28 14.15
#